data_344ecc8acdd007f2e99598f4727a5497
#
_entry.id   344ecc8acdd007f2e99598f4727a5497
#
_cell.length_a   1.000
_cell.length_b   1.000
_cell.length_c   1.000
_cell.angle_alpha   90.00
_cell.angle_beta   90.00
_cell.angle_gamma   90.00
#
_symmetry.space_group_name_H-M   'P 1'
#
loop_
_entity.id
_entity.type
_entity.pdbx_description
1 polymer ?
#
loop_
_entity_poly.entity_id
_entity_poly.type
_entity_poly.pdbx_seq_one_letter_code
_entity_poly.pdbx_strand_id
1 'polypeptide(L)'
;TTLFRSAGGDKVLESLDPSKTRAIINTEENFTGDFTRDKDLAYPADNVLARLKASTRQEDTDFFNASRVAVKLLGDSLGANLLLTGFAWQRGMIPISEESLLRAIELNGVAVDWNQEAFRWGRRLAHEPKMVEKLLRPEEAAQALVFTPTTARDWMEKFSAELVEYQDQGYAERYNTLVDKVIPVENGIPGARGELALATAKSAYQLMAYKDEYEVARLYSAPEFLKKLREQFDGAYTLEF
;
A
#
# COMPACT_ATOMS: atom_id res chain seq x y z
N THR A 1 4.45 -0.22 19.27
CA THR A 1 3.68 -0.39 18.01
C THR A 1 2.19 -0.19 18.22
N THR A 2 1.65 -0.56 19.36
CA THR A 2 0.25 -0.29 19.71
C THR A 2 -0.03 1.20 19.87
N LEU A 3 0.97 1.99 20.24
CA LEU A 3 0.89 3.45 20.32
C LEU A 3 0.54 4.12 18.99
N PHE A 4 0.99 3.56 17.87
CA PHE A 4 0.78 4.17 16.56
C PHE A 4 -0.65 4.04 16.04
N ARG A 5 -1.35 2.95 16.34
CA ARG A 5 -2.77 2.79 15.99
C ARG A 5 -3.69 3.76 16.72
N SER A 6 -3.27 4.22 17.89
CA SER A 6 -4.05 5.09 18.75
C SER A 6 -3.51 6.52 18.82
N ALA A 7 -2.51 6.89 18.01
CA ALA A 7 -1.91 8.22 18.05
C ALA A 7 -2.91 9.36 17.83
N GLY A 8 -3.95 9.12 17.02
CA GLY A 8 -5.06 10.06 16.82
C GLY A 8 -6.18 9.97 17.87
N GLY A 9 -6.09 9.04 18.83
CA GLY A 9 -7.08 8.88 19.89
C GLY A 9 -7.00 9.98 20.95
N ASP A 10 -8.14 10.44 21.46
CA ASP A 10 -8.22 11.58 22.36
C ASP A 10 -7.32 11.43 23.59
N LYS A 11 -7.29 10.25 24.21
CA LYS A 11 -6.44 9.98 25.39
C LYS A 11 -4.95 10.15 25.12
N VAL A 12 -4.48 9.82 23.90
CA VAL A 12 -3.09 10.02 23.52
C VAL A 12 -2.81 11.49 23.28
N LEU A 13 -3.69 12.16 22.54
CA LEU A 13 -3.56 13.61 22.24
C LEU A 13 -3.56 14.45 23.52
N GLU A 14 -4.38 14.12 24.51
CA GLU A 14 -4.41 14.78 25.83
C GLU A 14 -3.11 14.62 26.60
N SER A 15 -2.34 13.58 26.35
CA SER A 15 -1.04 13.33 27.01
C SER A 15 0.13 14.05 26.34
N LEU A 16 -0.08 14.66 25.18
CA LEU A 16 0.97 15.35 24.42
C LEU A 16 1.10 16.81 24.88
N ASP A 17 2.32 17.31 24.84
CA ASP A 17 2.66 18.70 25.14
C ASP A 17 3.35 19.34 23.92
N PRO A 18 2.73 20.35 23.28
CA PRO A 18 3.28 20.98 22.09
C PRO A 18 4.67 21.62 22.31
N SER A 19 5.05 21.90 23.56
CA SER A 19 6.36 22.45 23.89
C SER A 19 7.43 21.39 24.15
N LYS A 20 7.07 20.13 24.37
CA LYS A 20 7.97 19.06 24.82
C LYS A 20 7.94 17.83 23.93
N THR A 21 6.76 17.44 23.46
CA THR A 21 6.58 16.16 22.76
C THR A 21 7.20 16.20 21.38
N ARG A 22 8.15 15.30 21.15
CA ARG A 22 8.72 14.97 19.83
C ARG A 22 8.06 13.71 19.32
N ALA A 23 7.79 13.63 18.03
CA ALA A 23 7.13 12.46 17.47
C ALA A 23 7.69 12.08 16.09
N ILE A 24 7.56 10.79 15.77
CA ILE A 24 7.78 10.26 14.42
C ILE A 24 6.53 9.47 14.06
N ILE A 25 5.86 9.89 13.01
CA ILE A 25 4.51 9.44 12.70
C ILE A 25 4.48 8.77 11.33
N ASN A 26 4.06 7.50 11.33
CA ASN A 26 3.73 6.81 10.09
C ASN A 26 2.40 7.32 9.56
N THR A 27 2.42 7.92 8.36
CA THR A 27 1.22 8.46 7.71
C THR A 27 0.43 7.42 6.90
N GLU A 28 0.74 6.14 7.07
CA GLU A 28 -0.07 5.08 6.45
C GLU A 28 -1.47 5.05 7.04
N GLU A 29 -2.47 5.09 6.17
CA GLU A 29 -3.87 5.03 6.54
C GLU A 29 -4.28 3.57 6.77
N ASN A 30 -4.53 3.21 8.02
CA ASN A 30 -5.07 1.91 8.37
C ASN A 30 -6.53 2.07 8.82
N PHE A 31 -7.43 1.55 8.03
CA PHE A 31 -8.85 1.52 8.38
C PHE A 31 -9.08 0.67 9.63
N THR A 32 -9.87 1.20 10.55
CA THR A 32 -10.28 0.49 11.77
C THR A 32 -11.41 -0.49 11.46
N GLY A 33 -11.76 -1.37 12.42
CA GLY A 33 -12.89 -2.29 12.29
C GLY A 33 -14.24 -1.62 12.01
N ASP A 34 -14.36 -0.32 12.24
CA ASP A 34 -15.59 0.44 11.97
C ASP A 34 -15.86 0.57 10.47
N PHE A 35 -14.83 0.51 9.62
CA PHE A 35 -14.97 0.45 8.16
C PHE A 35 -15.76 -0.78 7.68
N THR A 36 -15.75 -1.87 8.44
CA THR A 36 -16.54 -3.07 8.11
C THR A 36 -18.04 -2.84 8.33
N ARG A 37 -18.41 -1.84 9.12
CA ARG A 37 -19.80 -1.47 9.44
C ARG A 37 -20.31 -0.34 8.57
N ASP A 38 -19.43 0.57 8.19
CA ASP A 38 -19.73 1.72 7.32
C ASP A 38 -18.69 1.77 6.20
N LYS A 39 -19.13 1.40 4.98
CA LYS A 39 -18.28 1.37 3.78
C LYS A 39 -17.92 2.78 3.28
N ASP A 40 -18.72 3.78 3.65
CA ASP A 40 -18.57 5.16 3.21
C ASP A 40 -17.80 5.99 4.26
N LEU A 41 -17.30 5.34 5.31
CA LEU A 41 -16.49 5.97 6.34
C LEU A 41 -15.21 6.53 5.73
N ALA A 42 -15.16 7.84 5.56
CA ALA A 42 -13.94 8.52 5.16
C ALA A 42 -12.93 8.50 6.32
N TYR A 43 -11.70 8.04 6.05
CA TYR A 43 -10.64 8.13 7.04
C TYR A 43 -10.28 9.62 7.27
N PRO A 44 -10.39 10.16 8.48
CA PRO A 44 -10.17 11.58 8.75
C PRO A 44 -8.67 11.93 8.83
N ALA A 45 -7.87 11.53 7.84
CA ALA A 45 -6.41 11.66 7.83
C ALA A 45 -5.96 13.11 8.11
N ASP A 46 -6.51 14.07 7.39
CA ASP A 46 -6.14 15.48 7.52
C ASP A 46 -6.44 16.04 8.92
N ASN A 47 -7.57 15.64 9.51
CA ASN A 47 -7.94 16.06 10.85
C ASN A 47 -7.00 15.45 11.90
N VAL A 48 -6.72 14.15 11.80
CA VAL A 48 -5.80 13.46 12.72
C VAL A 48 -4.39 14.06 12.62
N LEU A 49 -3.88 14.28 11.41
CA LEU A 49 -2.57 14.90 11.18
C LEU A 49 -2.52 16.34 11.72
N ALA A 50 -3.57 17.14 11.51
CA ALA A 50 -3.63 18.50 12.01
C ALA A 50 -3.61 18.53 13.56
N ARG A 51 -4.37 17.65 14.21
CA ARG A 51 -4.39 17.52 15.68
C ARG A 51 -3.02 17.09 16.23
N LEU A 52 -2.37 16.10 15.60
CA LEU A 52 -1.02 15.65 15.99
C LEU A 52 0.01 16.76 15.82
N LYS A 53 -0.02 17.50 14.72
CA LYS A 53 0.85 18.67 14.50
C LYS A 53 0.65 19.74 15.56
N ALA A 54 -0.59 20.00 15.95
CA ALA A 54 -0.91 20.99 16.98
C ALA A 54 -0.49 20.54 18.38
N SER A 55 -0.40 19.23 18.63
CA SER A 55 -0.09 18.64 19.94
C SER A 55 1.37 18.27 20.12
N THR A 56 2.23 18.48 19.13
CA THR A 56 3.66 18.14 19.15
C THR A 56 4.53 19.32 18.74
N ARG A 57 5.82 19.26 19.08
CA ARG A 57 6.83 20.24 18.59
C ARG A 57 7.02 20.03 17.09
N GLN A 58 6.51 20.94 16.27
CA GLN A 58 6.51 20.79 14.81
C GLN A 58 7.92 20.68 14.21
N GLU A 59 8.87 21.41 14.73
CA GLU A 59 10.28 21.40 14.29
C GLU A 59 11.03 20.09 14.57
N ASP A 60 10.54 19.29 15.53
CA ASP A 60 11.13 18.01 15.96
C ASP A 60 10.17 16.83 15.71
N THR A 61 9.18 17.00 14.84
CA THR A 61 8.21 15.97 14.51
C THR A 61 8.30 15.62 13.03
N ASP A 62 8.56 14.34 12.75
CA ASP A 62 8.70 13.80 11.40
C ASP A 62 7.42 13.06 11.00
N PHE A 63 6.91 13.33 9.79
CA PHE A 63 5.74 12.70 9.21
C PHE A 63 6.11 12.08 7.87
N PHE A 64 6.02 10.78 7.71
CA PHE A 64 6.21 10.11 6.43
C PHE A 64 5.55 8.73 6.40
N ASN A 65 5.28 8.22 5.20
CA ASN A 65 4.72 6.87 5.04
C ASN A 65 5.82 5.81 5.20
N ALA A 66 6.06 5.38 6.44
CA ALA A 66 7.08 4.40 6.78
C ALA A 66 6.75 3.00 6.24
N SER A 67 5.48 2.65 6.14
CA SER A 67 5.03 1.38 5.57
C SER A 67 5.39 1.28 4.09
N ARG A 68 5.14 2.35 3.31
CA ARG A 68 5.51 2.40 1.90
C ARG A 68 7.03 2.38 1.69
N VAL A 69 7.77 3.07 2.56
CA VAL A 69 9.25 3.03 2.54
C VAL A 69 9.74 1.62 2.85
N ALA A 70 9.17 0.95 3.86
CA ALA A 70 9.54 -0.41 4.22
C ALA A 70 9.27 -1.40 3.07
N VAL A 71 8.12 -1.30 2.40
CA VAL A 71 7.82 -2.11 1.21
C VAL A 71 8.87 -1.90 0.12
N LYS A 72 9.27 -0.66 -0.16
CA LYS A 72 10.27 -0.37 -1.21
C LYS A 72 11.68 -0.86 -0.87
N LEU A 73 12.07 -0.82 0.41
CA LEU A 73 13.43 -1.18 0.85
C LEU A 73 13.57 -2.63 1.28
N LEU A 74 12.52 -3.21 1.83
CA LEU A 74 12.55 -4.50 2.54
C LEU A 74 11.55 -5.52 1.97
N GLY A 75 10.71 -5.10 1.02
CA GLY A 75 9.69 -5.94 0.41
C GLY A 75 8.40 -6.11 1.23
N ASP A 76 8.37 -5.69 2.50
CA ASP A 76 7.22 -5.87 3.39
C ASP A 76 7.01 -4.65 4.30
N SER A 77 5.75 -4.29 4.53
CA SER A 77 5.33 -3.20 5.43
C SER A 77 5.57 -3.49 6.91
N LEU A 78 5.71 -4.76 7.31
CA LEU A 78 6.03 -5.16 8.69
C LEU A 78 7.34 -4.55 9.18
N GLY A 79 8.30 -4.30 8.27
CA GLY A 79 9.55 -3.61 8.55
C GLY A 79 9.41 -2.18 9.06
N ALA A 80 8.25 -1.54 8.84
CA ALA A 80 8.01 -0.16 9.25
C ALA A 80 8.22 0.09 10.75
N ASN A 81 7.96 -0.91 11.60
CA ASN A 81 8.13 -0.77 13.04
C ASN A 81 9.60 -0.60 13.43
N LEU A 82 10.48 -1.47 12.94
CA LEU A 82 11.92 -1.40 13.22
C LEU A 82 12.57 -0.25 12.47
N LEU A 83 12.08 0.09 11.29
CA LEU A 83 12.52 1.26 10.54
C LEU A 83 12.24 2.55 11.32
N LEU A 84 11.01 2.72 11.85
CA LEU A 84 10.66 3.86 12.70
C LEU A 84 11.47 3.88 14.01
N THR A 85 11.74 2.72 14.58
CA THR A 85 12.59 2.60 15.78
C THR A 85 14.02 3.06 15.49
N GLY A 86 14.60 2.65 14.35
CA GLY A 86 15.92 3.09 13.91
C GLY A 86 15.99 4.58 13.62
N PHE A 87 14.93 5.12 12.99
CA PHE A 87 14.79 6.55 12.74
C PHE A 87 14.74 7.35 14.06
N ALA A 88 13.90 6.92 15.01
CA ALA A 88 13.76 7.54 16.32
C ALA A 88 15.07 7.48 17.12
N TRP A 89 15.77 6.36 17.04
CA TRP A 89 17.06 6.19 17.70
C TRP A 89 18.11 7.18 17.15
N GLN A 90 18.21 7.30 15.83
CA GLN A 90 19.14 8.22 15.18
C GLN A 90 18.82 9.69 15.49
N ARG A 91 17.55 10.02 15.72
CA ARG A 91 17.09 11.35 16.16
C ARG A 91 17.30 11.58 17.67
N GLY A 92 17.94 10.65 18.38
CA GLY A 92 18.20 10.76 19.82
C GLY A 92 16.95 10.70 20.70
N MET A 93 15.89 10.04 20.24
CA MET A 93 14.63 9.92 20.98
C MET A 93 14.59 8.66 21.87
N ILE A 94 15.48 7.72 21.66
CA ILE A 94 15.56 6.45 22.40
C ILE A 94 16.90 6.39 23.15
N PRO A 95 16.89 6.48 24.50
CA PRO A 95 18.11 6.56 25.32
C PRO A 95 18.68 5.15 25.63
N ILE A 96 18.85 4.33 24.60
CA ILE A 96 19.42 2.98 24.70
C ILE A 96 20.55 2.87 23.68
N SER A 97 21.60 2.11 23.98
CA SER A 97 22.70 1.89 23.02
C SER A 97 22.25 1.07 21.80
N GLU A 98 22.91 1.28 20.66
CA GLU A 98 22.66 0.47 19.45
C GLU A 98 22.86 -1.03 19.72
N GLU A 99 23.94 -1.37 20.43
CA GLU A 99 24.26 -2.73 20.78
C GLU A 99 23.11 -3.40 21.57
N SER A 100 22.53 -2.69 22.53
CA SER A 100 21.39 -3.18 23.31
C SER A 100 20.14 -3.42 22.44
N LEU A 101 19.87 -2.53 21.48
CA LEU A 101 18.74 -2.69 20.55
C LEU A 101 18.97 -3.87 19.60
N LEU A 102 20.14 -3.98 19.00
CA LEU A 102 20.46 -5.10 18.12
C LEU A 102 20.42 -6.43 18.90
N ARG A 103 20.92 -6.44 20.14
CA ARG A 103 20.83 -7.61 21.01
C ARG A 103 19.39 -7.97 21.36
N ALA A 104 18.52 -7.00 21.57
CA ALA A 104 17.10 -7.26 21.79
C ALA A 104 16.42 -7.89 20.55
N ILE A 105 16.79 -7.46 19.35
CA ILE A 105 16.31 -8.07 18.09
C ILE A 105 16.80 -9.52 17.99
N GLU A 106 18.07 -9.79 18.29
CA GLU A 106 18.62 -11.15 18.31
C GLU A 106 17.88 -12.06 19.31
N LEU A 107 17.64 -11.57 20.53
CA LEU A 107 16.94 -12.33 21.58
C LEU A 107 15.48 -12.63 21.22
N ASN A 108 14.84 -11.77 20.43
CA ASN A 108 13.50 -12.01 19.91
C ASN A 108 13.47 -13.20 18.93
N GLY A 109 14.57 -13.49 18.23
CA GLY A 109 14.77 -14.68 17.40
C GLY A 109 13.94 -14.78 16.12
N VAL A 110 13.12 -13.79 15.79
CA VAL A 110 12.26 -13.78 14.59
C VAL A 110 12.87 -12.90 13.53
N ALA A 111 13.16 -13.45 12.35
CA ALA A 111 13.69 -12.74 11.18
C ALA A 111 14.81 -11.73 11.55
N VAL A 112 15.80 -12.19 12.32
CA VAL A 112 16.78 -11.34 13.00
C VAL A 112 17.51 -10.40 12.03
N ASP A 113 18.08 -10.95 10.96
CA ASP A 113 18.85 -10.17 9.98
C ASP A 113 17.99 -9.12 9.30
N TRP A 114 16.78 -9.49 8.91
CA TRP A 114 15.83 -8.60 8.26
C TRP A 114 15.37 -7.46 9.20
N ASN A 115 15.12 -7.78 10.47
CA ASN A 115 14.77 -6.78 11.49
C ASN A 115 15.92 -5.83 11.81
N GLN A 116 17.15 -6.33 11.86
CA GLN A 116 18.34 -5.50 12.01
C GLN A 116 18.54 -4.59 10.79
N GLU A 117 18.29 -5.11 9.59
CA GLU A 117 18.36 -4.31 8.35
C GLU A 117 17.31 -3.20 8.35
N ALA A 118 16.07 -3.50 8.75
CA ALA A 118 15.00 -2.50 8.90
C ALA A 118 15.41 -1.37 9.87
N PHE A 119 16.01 -1.73 11.01
CA PHE A 119 16.53 -0.75 11.97
C PHE A 119 17.64 0.12 11.36
N ARG A 120 18.61 -0.48 10.65
CA ARG A 120 19.71 0.24 9.99
C ARG A 120 19.19 1.20 8.92
N TRP A 121 18.21 0.78 8.11
CA TRP A 121 17.57 1.65 7.14
C TRP A 121 16.88 2.85 7.81
N GLY A 122 16.18 2.63 8.92
CA GLY A 122 15.58 3.72 9.69
C GLY A 122 16.61 4.77 10.13
N ARG A 123 17.77 4.35 10.63
CA ARG A 123 18.87 5.25 10.98
C ARG A 123 19.38 6.05 9.78
N ARG A 124 19.58 5.36 8.65
CA ARG A 124 20.07 5.98 7.42
C ARG A 124 19.10 7.05 6.91
N LEU A 125 17.80 6.75 6.92
CA LEU A 125 16.76 7.69 6.50
C LEU A 125 16.71 8.95 7.38
N ALA A 126 16.94 8.80 8.69
CA ALA A 126 17.01 9.95 9.61
C ALA A 126 18.25 10.82 9.37
N HIS A 127 19.35 10.23 8.89
CA HIS A 127 20.57 10.94 8.52
C HIS A 127 20.44 11.62 7.15
N GLU A 128 19.73 11.00 6.22
CA GLU A 128 19.52 11.45 4.85
C GLU A 128 18.02 11.65 4.52
N PRO A 129 17.33 12.69 5.06
CA PRO A 129 15.88 12.86 4.86
C PRO A 129 15.44 12.94 3.39
N LYS A 130 16.29 13.49 2.52
CA LYS A 130 16.04 13.55 1.06
C LYS A 130 15.90 12.17 0.42
N MET A 131 16.46 11.14 1.03
CA MET A 131 16.29 9.76 0.56
C MET A 131 14.85 9.29 0.74
N VAL A 132 14.18 9.66 1.85
CA VAL A 132 12.75 9.37 2.07
C VAL A 132 11.91 9.99 0.96
N GLU A 133 12.14 11.26 0.64
CA GLU A 133 11.43 11.95 -0.44
C GLU A 133 11.64 11.25 -1.78
N LYS A 134 12.89 10.87 -2.08
CA LYS A 134 13.21 10.15 -3.32
C LYS A 134 12.50 8.80 -3.40
N LEU A 135 12.48 8.04 -2.31
CA LEU A 135 11.82 6.73 -2.24
C LEU A 135 10.29 6.83 -2.35
N LEU A 136 9.71 7.90 -1.82
CA LEU A 136 8.25 8.10 -1.82
C LEU A 136 7.75 8.78 -3.09
N ARG A 137 8.64 9.37 -3.92
CA ARG A 137 8.22 9.90 -5.22
C ARG A 137 7.58 8.79 -6.04
N PRO A 138 6.45 9.06 -6.69
CA PRO A 138 5.94 8.16 -7.71
C PRO A 138 7.05 7.95 -8.75
N GLU A 139 7.25 6.74 -9.17
CA GLU A 139 8.17 6.45 -10.27
C GLU A 139 7.58 7.05 -11.55
N GLU A 140 8.03 8.24 -11.93
CA GLU A 140 7.66 8.88 -13.20
C GLU A 140 8.09 8.05 -14.42
N ALA A 141 9.02 7.11 -14.22
CA ALA A 141 9.56 6.27 -15.28
C ALA A 141 8.69 5.04 -15.63
N ALA A 142 7.75 4.65 -14.78
CA ALA A 142 6.86 3.51 -15.06
C ALA A 142 5.53 3.92 -15.71
N GLN A 143 5.29 5.20 -15.92
CA GLN A 143 4.10 5.70 -16.65
C GLN A 143 4.29 5.76 -18.17
N ALA A 144 5.32 5.14 -18.71
CA ALA A 144 5.39 4.90 -20.14
C ALA A 144 4.26 3.92 -20.53
N LEU A 145 3.07 4.51 -20.79
CA LEU A 145 1.96 3.84 -21.49
C LEU A 145 1.36 2.60 -20.79
N VAL A 146 1.23 2.58 -19.48
CA VAL A 146 0.23 1.72 -18.90
C VAL A 146 -1.12 2.36 -19.22
N PHE A 147 -1.79 1.82 -20.22
CA PHE A 147 -3.19 2.13 -20.50
C PHE A 147 -3.99 1.92 -19.23
N THR A 148 -4.37 3.02 -18.59
CA THR A 148 -5.21 2.98 -17.38
C THR A 148 -6.66 3.09 -17.83
N PRO A 149 -7.43 1.98 -17.81
CA PRO A 149 -8.82 2.01 -18.23
C PRO A 149 -9.60 3.01 -17.37
N THR A 150 -10.30 3.93 -17.99
CA THR A 150 -11.11 4.95 -17.31
C THR A 150 -12.60 4.76 -17.54
N THR A 151 -12.96 4.23 -18.70
CA THR A 151 -14.36 4.00 -19.10
C THR A 151 -14.74 2.52 -18.99
N ALA A 152 -16.07 2.25 -19.00
CA ALA A 152 -16.57 0.88 -19.06
C ALA A 152 -16.05 0.09 -20.28
N ARG A 153 -15.88 0.77 -21.43
CA ARG A 153 -15.35 0.15 -22.65
C ARG A 153 -13.88 -0.23 -22.52
N ASP A 154 -13.08 0.65 -21.93
CA ASP A 154 -11.66 0.36 -21.70
C ASP A 154 -11.47 -0.88 -20.80
N TRP A 155 -12.28 -0.97 -19.74
CA TRP A 155 -12.27 -2.14 -18.86
C TRP A 155 -12.80 -3.39 -19.55
N MET A 156 -13.83 -3.24 -20.38
CA MET A 156 -14.41 -4.35 -21.16
C MET A 156 -13.36 -4.93 -22.10
N GLU A 157 -12.64 -4.09 -22.83
CA GLU A 157 -11.58 -4.55 -23.74
C GLU A 157 -10.47 -5.30 -22.99
N LYS A 158 -9.97 -4.72 -21.90
CA LYS A 158 -8.95 -5.34 -21.07
C LYS A 158 -9.40 -6.69 -20.50
N PHE A 159 -10.55 -6.72 -19.86
CA PHE A 159 -11.05 -7.94 -19.19
C PHE A 159 -11.53 -9.00 -20.18
N SER A 160 -12.00 -8.60 -21.35
CA SER A 160 -12.31 -9.55 -22.43
C SER A 160 -11.08 -10.33 -22.87
N ALA A 161 -9.94 -9.67 -23.05
CA ALA A 161 -8.70 -10.33 -23.37
C ALA A 161 -8.25 -11.31 -22.25
N GLU A 162 -8.35 -10.88 -21.00
CA GLU A 162 -8.03 -11.75 -19.85
C GLU A 162 -8.98 -12.97 -19.73
N LEU A 163 -10.27 -12.81 -20.05
CA LEU A 163 -11.24 -13.92 -20.03
C LEU A 163 -11.06 -14.92 -21.16
N VAL A 164 -10.53 -14.49 -22.30
CA VAL A 164 -10.09 -15.41 -23.37
C VAL A 164 -8.98 -16.31 -22.89
N GLU A 165 -8.00 -15.75 -22.18
CA GLU A 165 -6.89 -16.51 -21.60
C GLU A 165 -7.34 -17.40 -20.42
N TYR A 166 -8.33 -16.91 -19.65
CA TYR A 166 -8.88 -17.64 -18.50
C TYR A 166 -9.61 -18.92 -18.93
N GLN A 167 -10.43 -18.82 -19.98
CA GLN A 167 -11.20 -19.96 -20.47
C GLN A 167 -11.19 -20.04 -22.01
N ASP A 168 -11.97 -19.17 -22.68
CA ASP A 168 -12.08 -19.15 -24.15
C ASP A 168 -12.78 -17.86 -24.67
N GLN A 169 -12.83 -17.74 -26.00
CA GLN A 169 -13.52 -16.65 -26.69
C GLN A 169 -15.01 -16.56 -26.35
N GLY A 170 -15.71 -17.70 -26.27
CA GLY A 170 -17.15 -17.72 -25.97
C GLY A 170 -17.46 -17.23 -24.56
N TYR A 171 -16.54 -17.47 -23.61
CA TYR A 171 -16.65 -16.96 -22.25
C TYR A 171 -16.52 -15.43 -22.21
N ALA A 172 -15.54 -14.89 -22.91
CA ALA A 172 -15.35 -13.44 -23.06
C ALA A 172 -16.53 -12.79 -23.77
N GLU A 173 -17.14 -13.43 -24.78
CA GLU A 173 -18.35 -12.91 -25.47
C GLU A 173 -19.57 -12.81 -24.56
N ARG A 174 -19.72 -13.73 -23.60
CA ARG A 174 -20.78 -13.63 -22.58
C ARG A 174 -20.60 -12.41 -21.70
N TYR A 175 -19.39 -12.13 -21.31
CA TYR A 175 -19.02 -10.91 -20.55
C TYR A 175 -19.32 -9.64 -21.37
N ASN A 176 -18.81 -9.59 -22.60
CA ASN A 176 -19.00 -8.44 -23.50
C ASN A 176 -20.51 -8.17 -23.73
N THR A 177 -21.29 -9.24 -23.99
CA THR A 177 -22.73 -9.11 -24.17
C THR A 177 -23.45 -8.50 -22.96
N LEU A 178 -23.00 -8.83 -21.75
CA LEU A 178 -23.56 -8.27 -20.52
C LEU A 178 -23.27 -6.77 -20.41
N VAL A 179 -22.00 -6.37 -20.59
CA VAL A 179 -21.59 -4.97 -20.47
C VAL A 179 -22.22 -4.11 -21.58
N ASP A 180 -22.25 -4.61 -22.82
CA ASP A 180 -22.86 -3.94 -23.96
C ASP A 180 -24.38 -3.74 -23.83
N LYS A 181 -25.08 -4.53 -23.03
CA LYS A 181 -26.49 -4.27 -22.71
C LYS A 181 -26.68 -3.09 -21.75
N VAL A 182 -25.73 -2.88 -20.84
CA VAL A 182 -25.86 -1.84 -19.80
C VAL A 182 -25.47 -0.48 -20.32
N ILE A 183 -24.42 -0.37 -21.11
CA ILE A 183 -23.91 0.91 -21.65
C ILE A 183 -25.00 1.76 -22.33
N PRO A 184 -25.79 1.26 -23.31
CA PRO A 184 -26.79 2.07 -23.96
C PRO A 184 -27.97 2.43 -23.05
N VAL A 185 -28.32 1.55 -22.11
CA VAL A 185 -29.41 1.83 -21.15
C VAL A 185 -29.00 2.98 -20.23
N GLU A 186 -27.77 2.95 -19.69
CA GLU A 186 -27.27 4.05 -18.86
C GLU A 186 -27.17 5.37 -19.64
N ASN A 187 -26.68 5.33 -20.88
CA ASN A 187 -26.57 6.52 -21.72
C ASN A 187 -27.93 7.18 -22.04
N GLY A 188 -29.01 6.43 -21.92
CA GLY A 188 -30.39 6.95 -22.07
C GLY A 188 -30.93 7.63 -20.80
N ILE A 189 -30.25 7.58 -19.68
CA ILE A 189 -30.67 8.16 -18.41
C ILE A 189 -30.13 9.59 -18.30
N PRO A 190 -30.97 10.63 -18.17
CA PRO A 190 -30.50 12.00 -17.99
C PRO A 190 -29.62 12.15 -16.74
N GLY A 191 -28.41 12.68 -16.93
CA GLY A 191 -27.44 12.91 -15.84
C GLY A 191 -26.58 11.72 -15.44
N ALA A 192 -26.74 10.56 -16.09
CA ALA A 192 -25.86 9.42 -15.89
C ALA A 192 -24.41 9.72 -16.34
N ARG A 193 -23.41 9.18 -15.63
CA ARG A 193 -21.99 9.44 -15.87
C ARG A 193 -21.19 8.19 -16.28
N GLY A 194 -21.86 7.09 -16.62
CA GLY A 194 -21.21 5.83 -16.97
C GLY A 194 -20.79 4.98 -15.75
N GLU A 195 -21.25 5.34 -14.56
CA GLU A 195 -20.85 4.67 -13.30
C GLU A 195 -21.43 3.26 -13.19
N LEU A 196 -22.68 3.07 -13.66
CA LEU A 196 -23.33 1.76 -13.66
C LEU A 196 -22.64 0.79 -14.62
N ALA A 197 -22.36 1.23 -15.84
CA ALA A 197 -21.66 0.42 -16.84
C ALA A 197 -20.23 0.09 -16.37
N LEU A 198 -19.53 1.05 -15.78
CA LEU A 198 -18.22 0.85 -15.20
C LEU A 198 -18.23 -0.16 -14.04
N ALA A 199 -19.18 -0.03 -13.11
CA ALA A 199 -19.37 -0.97 -12.02
C ALA A 199 -19.72 -2.36 -12.54
N THR A 200 -20.60 -2.45 -13.55
CA THR A 200 -20.96 -3.72 -14.20
C THR A 200 -19.75 -4.38 -14.84
N ALA A 201 -18.93 -3.65 -15.60
CA ALA A 201 -17.74 -4.19 -16.22
C ALA A 201 -16.77 -4.80 -15.19
N LYS A 202 -16.52 -4.09 -14.11
CA LYS A 202 -15.61 -4.56 -13.04
C LYS A 202 -16.18 -5.76 -12.26
N SER A 203 -17.44 -5.66 -11.82
CA SER A 203 -18.04 -6.70 -10.98
C SER A 203 -18.32 -7.98 -11.76
N ALA A 204 -18.75 -7.89 -13.01
CA ALA A 204 -18.95 -9.06 -13.85
C ALA A 204 -17.64 -9.83 -14.07
N TYR A 205 -16.56 -9.14 -14.36
CA TYR A 205 -15.25 -9.76 -14.48
C TYR A 205 -14.83 -10.48 -13.18
N GLN A 206 -14.96 -9.83 -12.03
CA GLN A 206 -14.62 -10.42 -10.74
C GLN A 206 -15.42 -11.68 -10.42
N LEU A 207 -16.68 -11.75 -10.86
CA LEU A 207 -17.51 -12.94 -10.69
C LEU A 207 -17.21 -14.04 -11.71
N MET A 208 -16.70 -13.68 -12.88
CA MET A 208 -16.38 -14.60 -13.96
C MET A 208 -14.95 -15.13 -13.89
N ALA A 209 -13.99 -14.34 -13.43
CA ALA A 209 -12.60 -14.75 -13.24
C ALA A 209 -12.35 -15.12 -11.77
N TYR A 210 -12.75 -16.33 -11.38
CA TYR A 210 -12.55 -16.82 -10.03
C TYR A 210 -11.07 -17.20 -9.80
N LYS A 211 -10.47 -16.67 -8.74
CA LYS A 211 -9.10 -17.00 -8.32
C LYS A 211 -9.10 -18.31 -7.52
N ASP A 212 -9.02 -19.40 -8.22
CA ASP A 212 -8.68 -20.70 -7.64
C ASP A 212 -7.18 -21.00 -7.80
N GLU A 213 -6.73 -22.15 -7.29
CA GLU A 213 -5.34 -22.59 -7.36
C GLU A 213 -4.84 -22.80 -8.80
N TYR A 214 -5.70 -23.13 -9.74
CA TYR A 214 -5.36 -23.31 -11.16
C TYR A 214 -5.11 -21.97 -11.83
N GLU A 215 -5.97 -20.99 -11.60
CA GLU A 215 -5.80 -19.64 -12.12
C GLU A 215 -4.58 -18.95 -11.50
N VAL A 216 -4.33 -19.15 -10.21
CA VAL A 216 -3.11 -18.67 -9.56
C VAL A 216 -1.87 -19.26 -10.21
N ALA A 217 -1.86 -20.58 -10.46
CA ALA A 217 -0.75 -21.25 -11.15
C ALA A 217 -0.55 -20.72 -12.57
N ARG A 218 -1.64 -20.51 -13.32
CA ARG A 218 -1.60 -19.93 -14.68
C ARG A 218 -0.96 -18.53 -14.66
N LEU A 219 -1.42 -17.66 -13.78
CA LEU A 219 -0.92 -16.27 -13.68
C LEU A 219 0.56 -16.22 -13.33
N TYR A 220 1.03 -17.06 -12.41
CA TYR A 220 2.43 -17.09 -11.99
C TYR A 220 3.36 -17.82 -12.97
N SER A 221 2.82 -18.65 -13.85
CA SER A 221 3.59 -19.28 -14.94
C SER A 221 3.55 -18.48 -16.25
N ALA A 222 2.75 -17.40 -16.31
CA ALA A 222 2.63 -16.59 -17.52
C ALA A 222 3.98 -15.95 -17.93
N PRO A 223 4.32 -15.96 -19.25
CA PRO A 223 5.58 -15.39 -19.74
C PRO A 223 5.77 -13.92 -19.37
N GLU A 224 4.69 -13.12 -19.34
CA GLU A 224 4.68 -11.71 -18.97
C GLU A 224 5.05 -11.51 -17.50
N PHE A 225 4.56 -12.37 -16.61
CA PHE A 225 4.91 -12.34 -15.19
C PHE A 225 6.41 -12.65 -14.99
N LEU A 226 6.89 -13.72 -15.63
CA LEU A 226 8.30 -14.11 -15.57
C LEU A 226 9.23 -13.05 -16.19
N LYS A 227 8.77 -12.35 -17.24
CA LYS A 227 9.50 -11.24 -17.83
C LYS A 227 9.62 -10.08 -16.85
N LYS A 228 8.51 -9.67 -16.22
CA LYS A 228 8.52 -8.60 -15.20
C LYS A 228 9.44 -8.92 -14.03
N LEU A 229 9.47 -10.16 -13.58
CA LEU A 229 10.39 -10.58 -12.51
C LEU A 229 11.85 -10.41 -12.93
N ARG A 230 12.21 -10.80 -14.15
CA ARG A 230 13.58 -10.62 -14.68
C ARG A 230 13.97 -9.15 -14.86
N GLU A 231 13.01 -8.27 -15.09
CA GLU A 231 13.22 -6.83 -15.21
C GLU A 231 13.37 -6.14 -13.83
N GLN A 232 12.79 -6.74 -12.78
CA GLN A 232 12.79 -6.18 -11.43
C GLN A 232 13.91 -6.71 -10.54
N PHE A 233 14.39 -7.93 -10.81
CA PHE A 233 15.36 -8.62 -9.96
C PHE A 233 16.56 -9.09 -10.79
N ASP A 234 17.76 -8.74 -10.33
CA ASP A 234 19.03 -9.25 -10.87
C ASP A 234 19.43 -10.54 -10.14
N GLY A 235 19.75 -11.60 -10.88
CA GLY A 235 20.27 -12.85 -10.34
C GLY A 235 19.23 -13.98 -10.23
N ALA A 236 19.58 -15.03 -9.50
CA ALA A 236 18.69 -16.15 -9.25
C ALA A 236 17.70 -15.83 -8.12
N TYR A 237 16.44 -16.13 -8.33
CA TYR A 237 15.37 -15.95 -7.34
C TYR A 237 14.53 -17.23 -7.24
N THR A 238 13.95 -17.43 -6.07
CA THR A 238 12.97 -18.51 -5.82
C THR A 238 11.65 -17.83 -5.45
N LEU A 239 10.55 -18.31 -6.02
CA LEU A 239 9.20 -17.87 -5.66
C LEU A 239 8.66 -18.83 -4.60
N GLU A 240 8.21 -18.28 -3.49
CA GLU A 240 7.50 -19.00 -2.43
C GLU A 240 6.05 -18.49 -2.38
N PHE A 241 5.08 -19.40 -2.25
CA PHE A 241 3.66 -19.11 -2.29
C PHE A 241 2.96 -19.57 -1.02
#